data_0cfe43cff7713a36d89a29586a03088d
#
_entry.id   0cfe43cff7713a36d89a29586a03088d
#
_cell.length_a   1.000
_cell.length_b   1.000
_cell.length_c   1.000
_cell.angle_alpha   90.00
_cell.angle_beta   90.00
_cell.angle_gamma   90.00
#
_symmetry.space_group_name_H-M   'P 1'
#
loop_
_entity.id
_entity.type
_entity.pdbx_description
1 polymer ?
#
loop_
_entity_poly.entity_id
_entity_poly.type
_entity_poly.pdbx_seq_one_letter_code
_entity_poly.pdbx_strand_id
1 'polypeptide(L)'
;MKLIKANDLKRWADTLEIRGLLPELIRRLVHATKPHLSKVYIPTEESTHSAGWDGIVVSEDNDPYLPAGTCLIEMGTNEKVATKANDDYTKRTNGPLEFEKGECTFVFITPREWPKAPSWEADKNKLNKWKRVKVITAVELEDWLSYYPSVALWVAEKLNISHREKIQSIESYWRQWSTNDKGQQLCYSVAVGGREESVKELLEKTENHIAIDVCSHSVEESLAFVVAAILQCGDDNLKNRVVIAKDNETTGLLASQCSNMVIISSGDDKNINPNENCLVYVTHPSARSRSGVSIILRTPEPDDFINALKESGFNETQARQLCSDTGRSTAILRRKLGFERNNPDWAKPKNINQLLPALLIGRWLNNLEGDKKLIEELSGMGYCQFENLIQTFAKGNDSPFGLIDNLWYVISPFDAINYAIDFITPQYLDRLSVIIDKVANDIDFDDKKAATTDSLFWQKHNTKYSYYAKEGLFLTLVLLALRGNKNAQLIPWVDEKVRAILNMRISS
;
A
#
# COMPACT_ATOMS: atom_id res chain seq x y z
N MET A 1 -13.50 -1.71 -19.29
CA MET A 1 -12.45 -2.62 -19.81
C MET A 1 -12.90 -4.07 -19.67
N LYS A 2 -13.01 -4.85 -20.76
CA LYS A 2 -13.47 -6.25 -20.69
C LYS A 2 -12.31 -7.21 -20.40
N LEU A 3 -12.15 -7.61 -19.15
CA LEU A 3 -11.13 -8.57 -18.70
C LEU A 3 -11.57 -10.03 -18.85
N ILE A 4 -12.87 -10.28 -18.68
CA ILE A 4 -13.51 -11.60 -18.74
C ILE A 4 -14.57 -11.58 -19.81
N LYS A 5 -14.64 -12.63 -20.63
CA LYS A 5 -15.63 -12.80 -21.69
C LYS A 5 -16.63 -13.91 -21.34
N ALA A 6 -17.80 -13.85 -21.90
CA ALA A 6 -18.85 -14.89 -21.73
C ALA A 6 -18.31 -16.31 -22.02
N ASN A 7 -17.43 -16.45 -23.00
CA ASN A 7 -16.81 -17.74 -23.32
C ASN A 7 -15.83 -18.22 -22.23
N ASP A 8 -15.22 -17.34 -21.48
CA ASP A 8 -14.35 -17.70 -20.34
C ASP A 8 -15.22 -18.22 -19.19
N LEU A 9 -16.34 -17.56 -18.90
CA LEU A 9 -17.33 -17.99 -17.92
C LEU A 9 -17.94 -19.34 -18.27
N LYS A 10 -18.26 -19.54 -19.56
CA LYS A 10 -18.78 -20.81 -20.08
C LYS A 10 -17.77 -21.95 -19.86
N ARG A 11 -16.51 -21.75 -20.19
CA ARG A 11 -15.44 -22.74 -19.92
C ARG A 11 -15.28 -23.01 -18.43
N TRP A 12 -15.39 -21.98 -17.62
CA TRP A 12 -15.34 -22.12 -16.16
C TRP A 12 -16.52 -22.95 -15.64
N ALA A 13 -17.72 -22.80 -16.25
CA ALA A 13 -18.90 -23.58 -15.90
C ALA A 13 -18.73 -25.10 -16.08
N ASP A 14 -17.75 -25.55 -16.87
CA ASP A 14 -17.43 -26.96 -17.08
C ASP A 14 -16.49 -27.53 -15.98
N THR A 15 -15.94 -26.70 -15.11
CA THR A 15 -15.08 -27.12 -14.00
C THR A 15 -15.91 -27.46 -12.75
N LEU A 16 -15.36 -28.27 -11.85
CA LEU A 16 -15.99 -28.57 -10.55
C LEU A 16 -15.94 -27.37 -9.60
N GLU A 17 -14.92 -26.54 -9.71
CA GLU A 17 -14.68 -25.40 -8.82
C GLU A 17 -15.76 -24.33 -8.89
N ILE A 18 -16.37 -24.14 -10.07
CA ILE A 18 -17.37 -23.09 -10.28
C ILE A 18 -18.57 -23.21 -9.32
N ARG A 19 -18.92 -24.42 -8.90
CA ARG A 19 -20.07 -24.64 -8.00
C ARG A 19 -19.91 -23.94 -6.65
N GLY A 20 -18.69 -23.90 -6.13
CA GLY A 20 -18.37 -23.17 -4.91
C GLY A 20 -18.06 -21.70 -5.14
N LEU A 21 -17.52 -21.35 -6.32
CA LEU A 21 -17.06 -20.00 -6.62
C LEU A 21 -18.10 -19.09 -7.28
N LEU A 22 -19.16 -19.64 -7.89
CA LEU A 22 -20.24 -18.82 -8.46
C LEU A 22 -20.98 -17.99 -7.40
N PRO A 23 -21.34 -18.54 -6.23
CA PRO A 23 -21.91 -17.73 -5.16
C PRO A 23 -20.97 -16.61 -4.69
N GLU A 24 -19.68 -16.87 -4.58
CA GLU A 24 -18.67 -15.85 -4.21
C GLU A 24 -18.56 -14.76 -5.29
N LEU A 25 -18.57 -15.12 -6.57
CA LEU A 25 -18.61 -14.14 -7.66
C LEU A 25 -19.83 -13.22 -7.53
N ILE A 26 -21.01 -13.79 -7.34
CA ILE A 26 -22.24 -13.01 -7.24
C ILE A 26 -22.23 -12.13 -5.98
N ARG A 27 -21.75 -12.65 -4.86
CA ARG A 27 -21.60 -11.89 -3.63
C ARG A 27 -20.68 -10.66 -3.85
N ARG A 28 -19.53 -10.85 -4.50
CA ARG A 28 -18.59 -9.75 -4.81
C ARG A 28 -19.21 -8.71 -5.73
N LEU A 29 -19.91 -9.14 -6.78
CA LEU A 29 -20.60 -8.22 -7.70
C LEU A 29 -21.72 -7.44 -6.98
N VAL A 30 -22.49 -8.07 -6.11
CA VAL A 30 -23.53 -7.41 -5.31
C VAL A 30 -22.91 -6.34 -4.42
N HIS A 31 -21.85 -6.64 -3.68
CA HIS A 31 -21.15 -5.69 -2.84
C HIS A 31 -20.52 -4.55 -3.65
N ALA A 32 -19.97 -4.82 -4.83
CA ALA A 32 -19.41 -3.79 -5.69
C ALA A 32 -20.46 -2.83 -6.24
N THR A 33 -21.66 -3.36 -6.54
CA THR A 33 -22.73 -2.63 -7.26
C THR A 33 -23.63 -1.83 -6.33
N LYS A 34 -23.93 -2.37 -5.14
CA LYS A 34 -24.97 -1.84 -4.25
C LYS A 34 -24.37 -1.24 -2.99
N PRO A 35 -24.27 0.10 -2.87
CA PRO A 35 -23.77 0.76 -1.67
C PRO A 35 -24.74 0.62 -0.46
N HIS A 36 -26.05 0.52 -0.70
CA HIS A 36 -27.07 0.47 0.36
C HIS A 36 -27.72 -0.92 0.45
N LEU A 37 -26.99 -1.87 1.02
CA LEU A 37 -27.46 -3.23 1.24
C LEU A 37 -28.11 -3.35 2.61
N SER A 38 -29.43 -3.63 2.66
CA SER A 38 -30.11 -3.94 3.91
C SER A 38 -29.90 -5.38 4.35
N LYS A 39 -29.75 -6.31 3.40
CA LYS A 39 -29.45 -7.72 3.65
C LYS A 39 -28.74 -8.36 2.47
N VAL A 40 -27.66 -9.07 2.75
CA VAL A 40 -27.01 -10.00 1.81
C VAL A 40 -26.82 -11.33 2.51
N TYR A 41 -27.37 -12.36 1.96
CA TYR A 41 -27.13 -13.73 2.37
C TYR A 41 -26.87 -14.55 1.10
N ILE A 42 -25.62 -14.80 0.82
CA ILE A 42 -25.16 -15.65 -0.30
C ILE A 42 -24.11 -16.57 0.32
N PRO A 43 -24.51 -17.80 0.71
CA PRO A 43 -23.60 -18.76 1.32
C PRO A 43 -22.53 -19.18 0.32
N THR A 44 -21.28 -19.20 0.77
CA THR A 44 -20.10 -19.57 -0.01
C THR A 44 -19.43 -20.81 0.59
N GLU A 45 -18.57 -21.47 -0.16
CA GLU A 45 -17.79 -22.65 0.26
C GLU A 45 -18.68 -23.81 0.73
N GLU A 46 -18.39 -24.42 1.88
CA GLU A 46 -19.11 -25.59 2.41
C GLU A 46 -20.58 -25.30 2.77
N SER A 47 -20.91 -24.04 3.04
CA SER A 47 -22.27 -23.62 3.39
C SER A 47 -23.25 -23.63 2.21
N THR A 48 -22.77 -23.82 0.97
CA THR A 48 -23.59 -23.92 -0.25
C THR A 48 -24.55 -25.12 -0.28
N HIS A 49 -24.37 -26.09 0.62
CA HIS A 49 -25.24 -27.26 0.75
C HIS A 49 -26.44 -27.08 1.69
N SER A 50 -26.62 -25.89 2.26
CA SER A 50 -27.74 -25.60 3.16
C SER A 50 -29.07 -25.59 2.41
N ALA A 51 -30.13 -26.12 3.02
CA ALA A 51 -31.48 -26.04 2.46
C ALA A 51 -31.96 -24.58 2.51
N GLY A 52 -32.33 -24.02 1.35
CA GLY A 52 -32.76 -22.63 1.27
C GLY A 52 -32.54 -22.04 -0.12
N TRP A 53 -32.58 -20.72 -0.21
CA TRP A 53 -32.21 -19.97 -1.40
C TRP A 53 -30.69 -19.94 -1.56
N ASP A 54 -30.20 -20.00 -2.80
CA ASP A 54 -28.76 -19.83 -3.07
C ASP A 54 -28.29 -18.41 -2.79
N GLY A 55 -29.22 -17.44 -2.81
CA GLY A 55 -28.93 -16.07 -2.39
C GLY A 55 -30.18 -15.25 -2.07
N ILE A 56 -30.04 -14.33 -1.12
CA ILE A 56 -31.06 -13.34 -0.75
C ILE A 56 -30.35 -11.98 -0.71
N VAL A 57 -30.84 -11.03 -1.50
CA VAL A 57 -30.34 -9.66 -1.55
C VAL A 57 -31.50 -8.70 -1.36
N VAL A 58 -31.36 -7.78 -0.38
CA VAL A 58 -32.35 -6.73 -0.13
C VAL A 58 -31.63 -5.37 -0.22
N SER A 59 -32.05 -4.54 -1.15
CA SER A 59 -31.46 -3.21 -1.38
C SER A 59 -32.49 -2.25 -1.94
N GLU A 60 -32.35 -0.97 -1.61
CA GLU A 60 -33.13 0.11 -2.22
C GLU A 60 -32.55 0.56 -3.56
N ASP A 61 -31.31 0.20 -3.85
CA ASP A 61 -30.63 0.55 -5.09
C ASP A 61 -31.18 -0.25 -6.27
N ASN A 62 -31.54 0.45 -7.33
CA ASN A 62 -31.99 -0.16 -8.58
C ASN A 62 -30.82 -0.19 -9.59
N ASP A 63 -30.47 -1.35 -10.07
CA ASP A 63 -29.46 -1.54 -11.11
C ASP A 63 -29.95 -2.48 -12.21
N PRO A 64 -29.28 -2.56 -13.37
CA PRO A 64 -29.72 -3.40 -14.50
C PRO A 64 -29.75 -4.89 -14.19
N TYR A 65 -28.98 -5.36 -13.21
CA TYR A 65 -28.82 -6.79 -12.90
C TYR A 65 -29.75 -7.24 -11.77
N LEU A 66 -29.81 -6.50 -10.67
CA LEU A 66 -30.65 -6.81 -9.51
C LEU A 66 -31.54 -5.59 -9.17
N PRO A 67 -32.85 -5.64 -9.47
CA PRO A 67 -33.75 -4.52 -9.18
C PRO A 67 -33.89 -4.25 -7.69
N ALA A 68 -34.32 -3.03 -7.34
CA ALA A 68 -34.63 -2.65 -5.97
C ALA A 68 -35.69 -3.55 -5.32
N GLY A 69 -35.56 -3.76 -4.02
CA GLY A 69 -36.39 -4.62 -3.20
C GLY A 69 -35.71 -5.95 -2.87
N THR A 70 -36.51 -6.98 -2.64
CA THR A 70 -36.01 -8.33 -2.30
C THR A 70 -35.79 -9.16 -3.55
N CYS A 71 -34.55 -9.54 -3.82
CA CYS A 71 -34.15 -10.48 -4.86
C CYS A 71 -33.82 -11.83 -4.24
N LEU A 72 -34.48 -12.87 -4.69
CA LEU A 72 -34.30 -14.26 -4.28
C LEU A 72 -33.61 -15.02 -5.40
N ILE A 73 -32.43 -15.53 -5.16
CA ILE A 73 -31.48 -15.99 -6.17
C ILE A 73 -31.40 -17.52 -6.13
N GLU A 74 -31.51 -18.14 -7.30
CA GLU A 74 -31.10 -19.51 -7.58
C GLU A 74 -29.97 -19.52 -8.60
N MET A 75 -29.02 -20.42 -8.45
CA MET A 75 -27.83 -20.50 -9.28
C MET A 75 -27.70 -21.87 -9.93
N GLY A 76 -27.25 -21.89 -11.17
CA GLY A 76 -27.10 -23.15 -11.89
C GLY A 76 -25.92 -23.19 -12.86
N THR A 77 -25.06 -24.19 -12.73
CA THR A 77 -23.92 -24.45 -13.62
C THR A 77 -24.16 -25.57 -14.63
N ASN A 78 -25.36 -26.15 -14.63
CA ASN A 78 -25.71 -27.30 -15.42
C ASN A 78 -25.69 -27.00 -16.94
N GLU A 79 -25.31 -27.97 -17.77
CA GLU A 79 -25.36 -27.84 -19.24
C GLU A 79 -26.77 -27.62 -19.74
N LYS A 80 -27.77 -28.35 -19.18
CA LYS A 80 -29.21 -28.19 -19.50
C LYS A 80 -29.76 -27.00 -18.68
N VAL A 81 -29.35 -25.78 -19.02
CA VAL A 81 -29.72 -24.55 -18.29
C VAL A 81 -31.25 -24.41 -18.18
N ALA A 82 -31.99 -24.56 -19.28
CA ALA A 82 -33.45 -24.42 -19.30
C ALA A 82 -34.15 -25.39 -18.35
N THR A 83 -33.70 -26.64 -18.26
CA THR A 83 -34.22 -27.63 -17.33
C THR A 83 -34.03 -27.21 -15.90
N LYS A 84 -32.78 -26.86 -15.53
CA LYS A 84 -32.45 -26.41 -14.18
C LYS A 84 -33.28 -25.17 -13.79
N ALA A 85 -33.35 -24.16 -14.68
CA ALA A 85 -34.12 -22.94 -14.44
C ALA A 85 -35.63 -23.23 -14.23
N ASN A 86 -36.21 -24.16 -14.99
CA ASN A 86 -37.61 -24.55 -14.79
C ASN A 86 -37.83 -25.31 -13.49
N ASP A 87 -36.94 -26.22 -13.15
CA ASP A 87 -37.03 -27.00 -11.92
C ASP A 87 -36.95 -26.09 -10.69
N ASP A 88 -35.98 -25.16 -10.64
CA ASP A 88 -35.84 -24.19 -9.55
C ASP A 88 -37.03 -23.23 -9.50
N TYR A 89 -37.45 -22.68 -10.65
CA TYR A 89 -38.62 -21.81 -10.69
C TYR A 89 -39.87 -22.50 -10.17
N THR A 90 -40.10 -23.75 -10.57
CA THR A 90 -41.27 -24.53 -10.12
C THR A 90 -41.19 -24.84 -8.65
N LYS A 91 -40.04 -25.33 -8.18
CA LYS A 91 -39.76 -25.60 -6.76
C LYS A 91 -40.07 -24.38 -5.89
N ARG A 92 -39.53 -23.22 -6.26
CA ARG A 92 -39.64 -21.99 -5.46
C ARG A 92 -41.04 -21.35 -5.60
N THR A 93 -41.68 -21.48 -6.74
CA THR A 93 -43.05 -20.99 -6.91
C THR A 93 -44.05 -21.80 -6.05
N ASN A 94 -43.82 -23.10 -5.88
CA ASN A 94 -44.66 -23.97 -5.04
C ASN A 94 -44.31 -23.89 -3.55
N GLY A 95 -43.07 -23.55 -3.21
CA GLY A 95 -42.59 -23.42 -1.84
C GLY A 95 -41.59 -22.26 -1.69
N PRO A 96 -42.08 -21.02 -1.58
CA PRO A 96 -41.20 -19.82 -1.52
C PRO A 96 -40.55 -19.61 -0.15
N LEU A 97 -40.72 -20.55 0.75
CA LEU A 97 -40.31 -20.45 2.17
C LEU A 97 -41.04 -19.27 2.86
N GLU A 98 -40.33 -18.44 3.60
CA GLU A 98 -40.89 -17.30 4.35
C GLU A 98 -41.23 -16.05 3.49
N PHE A 99 -41.10 -16.12 2.16
CA PHE A 99 -41.20 -14.94 1.29
C PHE A 99 -42.54 -14.85 0.54
N GLU A 100 -43.04 -13.60 0.44
CA GLU A 100 -44.25 -13.29 -0.36
C GLU A 100 -43.83 -13.05 -1.82
N LYS A 101 -44.19 -14.00 -2.71
CA LYS A 101 -43.77 -13.97 -4.11
C LYS A 101 -44.14 -12.70 -4.86
N GLY A 102 -45.31 -12.14 -4.56
CA GLY A 102 -45.79 -10.91 -5.21
C GLY A 102 -44.95 -9.66 -4.87
N GLU A 103 -44.14 -9.73 -3.84
CA GLU A 103 -43.26 -8.63 -3.41
C GLU A 103 -41.80 -8.85 -3.80
N CYS A 104 -41.42 -10.05 -4.18
CA CYS A 104 -40.06 -10.48 -4.43
C CYS A 104 -39.77 -10.69 -5.92
N THR A 105 -38.51 -10.42 -6.30
CA THR A 105 -37.96 -10.79 -7.61
C THR A 105 -37.31 -12.16 -7.53
N PHE A 106 -37.73 -13.10 -8.36
CA PHE A 106 -37.03 -14.36 -8.60
C PHE A 106 -35.91 -14.13 -9.59
N VAL A 107 -34.67 -14.46 -9.22
CA VAL A 107 -33.48 -14.30 -10.07
C VAL A 107 -32.83 -15.64 -10.30
N PHE A 108 -32.63 -16.02 -11.57
CA PHE A 108 -31.86 -17.19 -11.95
C PHE A 108 -30.54 -16.77 -12.56
N ILE A 109 -29.43 -17.26 -12.04
CA ILE A 109 -28.08 -16.90 -12.49
C ILE A 109 -27.34 -18.13 -12.99
N THR A 110 -26.69 -18.00 -14.16
CA THR A 110 -25.87 -19.05 -14.74
C THR A 110 -24.64 -18.47 -15.46
N PRO A 111 -23.46 -19.09 -15.31
CA PRO A 111 -22.26 -18.71 -16.06
C PRO A 111 -22.25 -19.30 -17.49
N ARG A 112 -23.37 -19.82 -17.94
CA ARG A 112 -23.54 -20.37 -19.29
C ARG A 112 -24.29 -19.42 -20.21
N GLU A 113 -24.04 -19.54 -21.51
CA GLU A 113 -24.84 -18.88 -22.52
C GLU A 113 -26.22 -19.55 -22.61
N TRP A 114 -27.25 -18.75 -22.65
CA TRP A 114 -28.62 -19.24 -22.85
C TRP A 114 -29.42 -18.31 -23.77
N PRO A 115 -29.36 -18.52 -25.13
CA PRO A 115 -29.99 -17.62 -26.08
C PRO A 115 -31.54 -17.50 -25.94
N LYS A 116 -32.20 -18.47 -25.30
CA LYS A 116 -33.63 -18.43 -25.01
C LYS A 116 -33.98 -17.78 -23.65
N ALA A 117 -33.01 -17.31 -22.89
CA ALA A 117 -33.26 -16.69 -21.59
C ALA A 117 -34.25 -15.51 -21.65
N PRO A 118 -34.17 -14.57 -22.62
CA PRO A 118 -35.11 -13.45 -22.68
C PRO A 118 -36.57 -13.89 -22.92
N SER A 119 -36.78 -14.88 -23.77
CA SER A 119 -38.16 -15.42 -24.02
C SER A 119 -38.68 -16.17 -22.80
N TRP A 120 -37.86 -16.97 -22.14
CA TRP A 120 -38.21 -17.66 -20.90
C TRP A 120 -38.58 -16.69 -19.78
N GLU A 121 -37.76 -15.65 -19.58
CA GLU A 121 -37.99 -14.57 -18.60
C GLU A 121 -39.35 -13.88 -18.87
N ALA A 122 -39.61 -13.50 -20.13
CA ALA A 122 -40.85 -12.89 -20.54
C ALA A 122 -42.07 -13.78 -20.27
N ASP A 123 -41.97 -15.06 -20.60
CA ASP A 123 -43.07 -16.03 -20.40
C ASP A 123 -43.34 -16.26 -18.91
N LYS A 124 -42.29 -16.32 -18.06
CA LYS A 124 -42.50 -16.47 -16.61
C LYS A 124 -43.08 -15.19 -15.98
N ASN A 125 -42.69 -14.01 -16.47
CA ASN A 125 -43.27 -12.74 -16.02
C ASN A 125 -44.78 -12.62 -16.38
N LYS A 126 -45.23 -13.12 -17.56
CA LYS A 126 -46.64 -13.15 -17.93
C LYS A 126 -47.51 -13.97 -16.96
N LEU A 127 -46.91 -14.93 -16.24
CA LEU A 127 -47.65 -15.75 -15.26
C LEU A 127 -48.03 -14.96 -13.98
N ASN A 128 -47.42 -13.79 -13.74
CA ASN A 128 -47.65 -12.94 -12.59
C ASN A 128 -47.57 -13.67 -11.24
N LYS A 129 -46.70 -14.70 -11.13
CA LYS A 129 -46.49 -15.46 -9.90
C LYS A 129 -45.51 -14.79 -8.94
N TRP A 130 -44.60 -13.99 -9.47
CA TRP A 130 -43.57 -13.21 -8.78
C TRP A 130 -43.76 -11.74 -9.15
N LYS A 131 -43.27 -10.82 -8.27
CA LYS A 131 -43.20 -9.40 -8.62
C LYS A 131 -42.47 -9.19 -9.94
N ARG A 132 -41.38 -9.92 -10.11
CA ARG A 132 -40.57 -9.96 -11.33
C ARG A 132 -39.80 -11.28 -11.39
N VAL A 133 -39.53 -11.75 -12.63
CA VAL A 133 -38.55 -12.82 -12.90
C VAL A 133 -37.43 -12.23 -13.72
N LYS A 134 -36.19 -12.53 -13.34
CA LYS A 134 -34.96 -12.03 -13.99
C LYS A 134 -34.02 -13.22 -14.24
N VAL A 135 -33.35 -13.21 -15.40
CA VAL A 135 -32.29 -14.18 -15.73
C VAL A 135 -31.00 -13.42 -15.99
N ILE A 136 -29.89 -13.92 -15.44
CA ILE A 136 -28.55 -13.43 -15.65
C ILE A 136 -27.72 -14.58 -16.22
N THR A 137 -27.31 -14.47 -17.47
CA THR A 137 -26.49 -15.48 -18.18
C THR A 137 -25.02 -15.05 -18.24
N ALA A 138 -24.16 -15.83 -18.89
CA ALA A 138 -22.79 -15.49 -19.14
C ALA A 138 -22.60 -14.11 -19.81
N VAL A 139 -23.57 -13.72 -20.68
CA VAL A 139 -23.50 -12.43 -21.40
C VAL A 139 -23.76 -11.26 -20.46
N GLU A 140 -24.79 -11.36 -19.61
CA GLU A 140 -25.06 -10.32 -18.60
C GLU A 140 -23.98 -10.31 -17.51
N LEU A 141 -23.39 -11.46 -17.16
CA LEU A 141 -22.26 -11.52 -16.24
C LEU A 141 -20.98 -10.87 -16.83
N GLU A 142 -20.69 -11.07 -18.12
CA GLU A 142 -19.60 -10.36 -18.81
C GLU A 142 -19.81 -8.85 -18.75
N ASP A 143 -21.04 -8.41 -19.05
CA ASP A 143 -21.40 -6.99 -19.01
C ASP A 143 -21.24 -6.44 -17.59
N TRP A 144 -21.79 -7.11 -16.59
CA TRP A 144 -21.67 -6.72 -15.18
C TRP A 144 -20.22 -6.61 -14.71
N LEU A 145 -19.39 -7.62 -15.02
CA LEU A 145 -17.96 -7.63 -14.72
C LEU A 145 -17.19 -6.49 -15.41
N SER A 146 -17.67 -6.00 -16.56
CA SER A 146 -16.98 -4.93 -17.29
C SER A 146 -16.98 -3.59 -16.54
N TYR A 147 -17.93 -3.37 -15.63
CA TYR A 147 -18.05 -2.18 -14.78
C TYR A 147 -17.26 -2.30 -13.47
N TYR A 148 -16.92 -3.53 -13.04
CA TYR A 148 -16.23 -3.80 -11.79
C TYR A 148 -14.90 -4.55 -12.01
N PRO A 149 -13.84 -3.85 -12.47
CA PRO A 149 -12.54 -4.46 -12.76
C PRO A 149 -11.90 -5.22 -11.60
N SER A 150 -12.17 -4.80 -10.36
CA SER A 150 -11.72 -5.50 -9.14
C SER A 150 -12.24 -6.94 -9.07
N VAL A 151 -13.55 -7.10 -9.30
CA VAL A 151 -14.20 -8.43 -9.32
C VAL A 151 -13.76 -9.23 -10.55
N ALA A 152 -13.65 -8.57 -11.70
CA ALA A 152 -13.16 -9.20 -12.92
C ALA A 152 -11.73 -9.73 -12.80
N LEU A 153 -10.84 -9.02 -12.07
CA LEU A 153 -9.49 -9.48 -11.74
C LEU A 153 -9.50 -10.73 -10.85
N TRP A 154 -10.40 -10.77 -9.87
CA TRP A 154 -10.56 -11.96 -9.03
C TRP A 154 -10.97 -13.18 -9.87
N VAL A 155 -11.92 -13.02 -10.80
CA VAL A 155 -12.29 -14.10 -11.75
C VAL A 155 -11.11 -14.49 -12.63
N ALA A 156 -10.38 -13.51 -13.17
CA ALA A 156 -9.19 -13.74 -14.00
C ALA A 156 -8.13 -14.57 -13.26
N GLU A 157 -7.91 -14.28 -11.98
CA GLU A 157 -6.97 -15.05 -11.13
C GLU A 157 -7.44 -16.51 -10.98
N LYS A 158 -8.75 -16.74 -10.75
CA LYS A 158 -9.31 -18.11 -10.68
C LYS A 158 -9.21 -18.87 -12.00
N LEU A 159 -9.28 -18.17 -13.11
CA LEU A 159 -9.14 -18.73 -14.47
C LEU A 159 -7.70 -18.79 -14.98
N ASN A 160 -6.71 -18.38 -14.17
CA ASN A 160 -5.30 -18.24 -14.56
C ASN A 160 -5.09 -17.34 -15.82
N ILE A 161 -5.95 -16.32 -15.99
CA ILE A 161 -5.83 -15.31 -17.04
C ILE A 161 -4.99 -14.15 -16.48
N SER A 162 -3.85 -13.86 -17.12
CA SER A 162 -2.96 -12.80 -16.66
C SER A 162 -3.37 -11.44 -17.22
N HIS A 163 -3.65 -10.49 -16.33
CA HIS A 163 -3.86 -9.07 -16.65
C HIS A 163 -2.97 -8.13 -15.84
N ARG A 164 -1.88 -8.66 -15.25
CA ARG A 164 -1.03 -7.96 -14.27
C ARG A 164 -0.21 -6.81 -14.82
N GLU A 165 -0.15 -6.62 -16.13
CA GLU A 165 0.69 -5.59 -16.73
C GLU A 165 0.18 -4.18 -16.44
N LYS A 166 -1.12 -3.94 -16.54
CA LYS A 166 -1.76 -2.62 -16.42
C LYS A 166 -2.52 -2.40 -15.12
N ILE A 167 -3.16 -3.47 -14.59
CA ILE A 167 -3.99 -3.41 -13.38
C ILE A 167 -3.67 -4.56 -12.43
N GLN A 168 -3.99 -4.35 -11.14
CA GLN A 168 -3.79 -5.36 -10.10
C GLN A 168 -4.86 -5.26 -9.02
N SER A 169 -5.30 -6.41 -8.46
CA SER A 169 -6.15 -6.42 -7.27
C SER A 169 -5.37 -6.12 -6.01
N ILE A 170 -6.02 -5.53 -5.01
CA ILE A 170 -5.40 -5.20 -3.72
C ILE A 170 -4.95 -6.46 -2.98
N GLU A 171 -5.70 -7.56 -3.07
CA GLU A 171 -5.34 -8.83 -2.44
C GLU A 171 -4.09 -9.44 -3.09
N SER A 172 -4.00 -9.42 -4.43
CA SER A 172 -2.82 -9.91 -5.15
C SER A 172 -1.59 -9.06 -4.84
N TYR A 173 -1.75 -7.73 -4.79
CA TYR A 173 -0.67 -6.83 -4.39
C TYR A 173 -0.19 -7.12 -2.97
N TRP A 174 -1.10 -7.18 -1.99
CA TRP A 174 -0.74 -7.42 -0.60
C TRP A 174 -0.01 -8.75 -0.42
N ARG A 175 -0.51 -9.82 -1.02
CA ARG A 175 0.14 -11.14 -0.98
C ARG A 175 1.58 -11.09 -1.48
N GLN A 176 1.83 -10.39 -2.61
CA GLN A 176 3.17 -10.24 -3.18
C GLN A 176 4.06 -9.35 -2.30
N TRP A 177 3.49 -8.28 -1.74
CA TRP A 177 4.23 -7.34 -0.91
C TRP A 177 4.56 -7.91 0.47
N SER A 178 3.63 -8.63 1.09
CA SER A 178 3.72 -9.07 2.49
C SER A 178 4.28 -10.48 2.69
N THR A 179 4.49 -11.28 1.62
CA THR A 179 4.93 -12.67 1.75
C THR A 179 6.26 -12.87 1.01
N ASN A 180 7.28 -13.40 1.70
CA ASN A 180 8.57 -13.72 1.10
C ASN A 180 8.64 -15.17 0.57
N ASP A 181 9.73 -15.50 -0.13
CA ASP A 181 9.96 -16.83 -0.72
C ASP A 181 9.99 -17.97 0.32
N LYS A 182 10.18 -17.64 1.61
CA LYS A 182 10.20 -18.62 2.71
C LYS A 182 8.83 -18.82 3.34
N GLY A 183 7.79 -18.13 2.82
CA GLY A 183 6.44 -18.20 3.34
C GLY A 183 6.19 -17.34 4.61
N GLN A 184 7.16 -16.50 4.99
CA GLN A 184 6.95 -15.55 6.08
C GLN A 184 6.05 -14.43 5.60
N GLN A 185 5.03 -14.09 6.38
CA GLN A 185 4.05 -13.07 6.04
C GLN A 185 4.07 -11.93 7.06
N LEU A 186 4.06 -10.69 6.56
CA LEU A 186 3.86 -9.48 7.35
C LEU A 186 2.35 -9.20 7.50
N CYS A 187 1.92 -8.80 8.69
CA CYS A 187 0.54 -8.37 8.93
C CYS A 187 0.29 -6.95 8.44
N TYR A 188 -0.98 -6.55 8.35
CA TYR A 188 -1.38 -5.20 7.92
C TYR A 188 -0.80 -4.10 8.81
N SER A 189 -0.66 -4.36 10.09
CA SER A 189 -0.13 -3.41 11.09
C SER A 189 1.27 -2.90 10.74
N VAL A 190 2.08 -3.65 9.97
CA VAL A 190 3.40 -3.17 9.51
C VAL A 190 3.28 -1.94 8.61
N ALA A 191 2.18 -1.81 7.86
CA ALA A 191 1.94 -0.67 6.98
C ALA A 191 1.09 0.43 7.64
N VAL A 192 0.18 0.08 8.56
CA VAL A 192 -0.81 1.02 9.12
C VAL A 192 -0.64 1.32 10.61
N GLY A 193 0.14 0.55 11.37
CA GLY A 193 0.32 0.74 12.81
C GLY A 193 0.90 2.11 13.15
N GLY A 194 0.33 2.77 14.16
CA GLY A 194 0.68 4.15 14.55
C GLY A 194 0.22 5.22 13.55
N ARG A 195 -0.70 4.87 12.62
CA ARG A 195 -1.22 5.76 11.57
C ARG A 195 -2.76 5.74 11.52
N GLU A 196 -3.42 5.47 12.65
CA GLU A 196 -4.86 5.24 12.73
C GLU A 196 -5.67 6.45 12.25
N GLU A 197 -5.20 7.67 12.54
CA GLU A 197 -5.84 8.90 12.05
C GLU A 197 -5.78 8.99 10.52
N SER A 198 -4.63 8.66 9.93
CA SER A 198 -4.45 8.63 8.46
C SER A 198 -5.30 7.54 7.81
N VAL A 199 -5.46 6.37 8.46
CA VAL A 199 -6.36 5.31 8.00
C VAL A 199 -7.80 5.79 8.00
N LYS A 200 -8.26 6.39 9.10
CA LYS A 200 -9.62 6.94 9.21
C LYS A 200 -9.88 8.00 8.14
N GLU A 201 -8.97 8.97 8.00
CA GLU A 201 -9.06 10.02 7.00
C GLU A 201 -9.13 9.47 5.57
N LEU A 202 -8.30 8.47 5.24
CA LEU A 202 -8.32 7.81 3.93
C LEU A 202 -9.68 7.16 3.67
N LEU A 203 -10.17 6.33 4.60
CA LEU A 203 -11.43 5.59 4.44
C LEU A 203 -12.62 6.54 4.29
N GLU A 204 -12.72 7.59 5.11
CA GLU A 204 -13.79 8.61 5.00
C GLU A 204 -13.76 9.31 3.61
N LYS A 205 -12.57 9.54 3.06
CA LYS A 205 -12.44 10.21 1.75
C LYS A 205 -12.71 9.30 0.56
N THR A 206 -12.55 7.98 0.70
CA THR A 206 -12.83 7.04 -0.41
C THR A 206 -14.30 6.99 -0.82
N GLU A 207 -15.20 7.47 0.02
CA GLU A 207 -16.64 7.58 -0.29
C GLU A 207 -16.98 8.81 -1.14
N ASN A 208 -16.02 9.68 -1.43
CA ASN A 208 -16.21 10.90 -2.20
C ASN A 208 -15.61 10.79 -3.60
N HIS A 209 -16.19 11.49 -4.57
CA HIS A 209 -15.69 11.57 -5.96
C HIS A 209 -14.59 12.61 -6.11
N ILE A 210 -13.44 12.35 -5.51
CA ILE A 210 -12.30 13.28 -5.40
C ILE A 210 -10.97 12.60 -5.76
N ALA A 211 -9.95 13.41 -5.89
CA ALA A 211 -8.56 12.95 -5.96
C ALA A 211 -7.87 13.18 -4.60
N ILE A 212 -7.14 12.18 -4.12
CA ILE A 212 -6.42 12.18 -2.85
C ILE A 212 -4.96 11.85 -3.12
N ASP A 213 -4.03 12.62 -2.55
CA ASP A 213 -2.61 12.27 -2.54
C ASP A 213 -2.26 11.56 -1.22
N VAL A 214 -1.66 10.39 -1.29
CA VAL A 214 -1.07 9.69 -0.13
C VAL A 214 0.43 9.64 -0.31
N CYS A 215 1.16 10.27 0.60
CA CYS A 215 2.60 10.48 0.52
C CYS A 215 3.33 9.82 1.68
N SER A 216 4.41 9.11 1.38
CA SER A 216 5.37 8.57 2.36
C SER A 216 6.79 8.66 1.84
N HIS A 217 7.75 8.03 2.51
CA HIS A 217 9.15 7.99 2.05
C HIS A 217 9.32 7.32 0.68
N SER A 218 8.39 6.45 0.29
CA SER A 218 8.40 5.82 -1.03
C SER A 218 6.98 5.63 -1.57
N VAL A 219 6.86 5.57 -2.89
CA VAL A 219 5.59 5.23 -3.56
C VAL A 219 5.09 3.86 -3.13
N GLU A 220 5.97 2.90 -2.95
CA GLU A 220 5.62 1.55 -2.52
C GLU A 220 5.08 1.50 -1.09
N GLU A 221 5.65 2.28 -0.15
CA GLU A 221 5.11 2.39 1.21
C GLU A 221 3.72 3.05 1.21
N SER A 222 3.53 4.11 0.42
CA SER A 222 2.23 4.76 0.27
C SER A 222 1.19 3.78 -0.28
N LEU A 223 1.56 2.97 -1.28
CA LEU A 223 0.68 1.95 -1.86
C LEU A 223 0.36 0.85 -0.85
N ALA A 224 1.36 0.35 -0.13
CA ALA A 224 1.16 -0.68 0.89
C ALA A 224 0.25 -0.19 2.02
N PHE A 225 0.39 1.07 2.46
CA PHE A 225 -0.48 1.69 3.44
C PHE A 225 -1.94 1.73 2.96
N VAL A 226 -2.20 2.25 1.75
CA VAL A 226 -3.56 2.35 1.20
C VAL A 226 -4.20 0.98 1.10
N VAL A 227 -3.47 0.01 0.55
CA VAL A 227 -3.96 -1.36 0.39
C VAL A 227 -4.24 -2.03 1.75
N ALA A 228 -3.31 -1.90 2.72
CA ALA A 228 -3.49 -2.47 4.05
C ALA A 228 -4.68 -1.85 4.79
N ALA A 229 -4.86 -0.53 4.72
CA ALA A 229 -5.98 0.17 5.33
C ALA A 229 -7.33 -0.33 4.80
N ILE A 230 -7.45 -0.50 3.49
CA ILE A 230 -8.68 -0.99 2.85
C ILE A 230 -8.92 -2.48 3.16
N LEU A 231 -7.88 -3.31 3.14
CA LEU A 231 -8.04 -4.74 3.45
C LEU A 231 -8.37 -4.98 4.93
N GLN A 232 -7.82 -4.19 5.82
CA GLN A 232 -8.04 -4.31 7.27
C GLN A 232 -9.40 -3.79 7.72
N CYS A 233 -10.02 -2.82 7.02
CA CYS A 233 -11.29 -2.22 7.44
C CYS A 233 -12.47 -3.22 7.45
N GLY A 234 -12.36 -4.34 6.73
CA GLY A 234 -13.39 -5.38 6.70
C GLY A 234 -14.63 -5.04 5.88
N ASP A 235 -14.65 -3.90 5.21
CA ASP A 235 -15.78 -3.49 4.36
C ASP A 235 -15.72 -4.18 2.99
N ASP A 236 -16.61 -5.16 2.78
CA ASP A 236 -16.71 -5.89 1.53
C ASP A 236 -17.18 -4.99 0.37
N ASN A 237 -17.98 -3.94 0.63
CA ASN A 237 -18.40 -3.01 -0.41
C ASN A 237 -17.20 -2.23 -0.94
N LEU A 238 -16.40 -1.68 -0.05
CA LEU A 238 -15.19 -0.96 -0.43
C LEU A 238 -14.19 -1.85 -1.14
N LYS A 239 -13.84 -3.02 -0.57
CA LYS A 239 -12.86 -3.95 -1.16
C LYS A 239 -13.16 -4.32 -2.61
N ASN A 240 -14.43 -4.58 -2.91
CA ASN A 240 -14.83 -5.02 -4.24
C ASN A 240 -14.94 -3.88 -5.26
N ARG A 241 -14.72 -2.61 -4.83
CA ARG A 241 -14.65 -1.42 -5.70
C ARG A 241 -13.24 -0.89 -5.91
N VAL A 242 -12.21 -1.53 -5.35
CA VAL A 242 -10.83 -1.01 -5.41
C VAL A 242 -10.00 -1.72 -6.47
N VAL A 243 -9.23 -0.95 -7.24
CA VAL A 243 -8.28 -1.47 -8.23
C VAL A 243 -7.00 -0.63 -8.24
N ILE A 244 -5.86 -1.26 -8.45
CA ILE A 244 -4.58 -0.60 -8.64
C ILE A 244 -4.32 -0.45 -10.14
N ALA A 245 -4.16 0.79 -10.61
CA ALA A 245 -3.73 1.15 -11.96
C ALA A 245 -2.23 1.49 -11.96
N LYS A 246 -1.46 0.88 -12.86
CA LYS A 246 -0.01 1.00 -12.87
C LYS A 246 0.53 2.15 -13.74
N ASP A 247 -0.32 2.75 -14.54
CA ASP A 247 0.04 3.85 -15.42
C ASP A 247 -1.11 4.86 -15.59
N ASN A 248 -0.78 6.04 -16.13
CA ASN A 248 -1.72 7.14 -16.33
C ASN A 248 -2.82 6.81 -17.35
N GLU A 249 -2.47 6.10 -18.42
CA GLU A 249 -3.43 5.71 -19.48
C GLU A 249 -4.52 4.81 -18.88
N THR A 250 -4.10 3.82 -18.11
CA THR A 250 -5.02 2.89 -17.44
C THR A 250 -5.87 3.59 -16.39
N THR A 251 -5.29 4.51 -15.61
CA THR A 251 -6.02 5.31 -14.63
C THR A 251 -7.12 6.14 -15.31
N GLY A 252 -6.78 6.85 -16.42
CA GLY A 252 -7.74 7.63 -17.18
C GLY A 252 -8.84 6.79 -17.83
N LEU A 253 -8.49 5.61 -18.35
CA LEU A 253 -9.44 4.67 -18.95
C LEU A 253 -10.45 4.17 -17.90
N LEU A 254 -9.97 3.76 -16.72
CA LEU A 254 -10.83 3.30 -15.62
C LEU A 254 -11.73 4.43 -15.12
N ALA A 255 -11.17 5.63 -14.91
CA ALA A 255 -11.94 6.77 -14.45
C ALA A 255 -13.05 7.20 -15.42
N SER A 256 -12.86 6.96 -16.73
CA SER A 256 -13.87 7.30 -17.76
C SER A 256 -14.91 6.21 -18.03
N GLN A 257 -14.59 4.93 -17.76
CA GLN A 257 -15.46 3.80 -18.09
C GLN A 257 -16.18 3.18 -16.89
N CYS A 258 -15.70 3.44 -15.69
CA CYS A 258 -16.27 2.91 -14.45
C CYS A 258 -16.85 4.06 -13.61
N SER A 259 -17.75 3.72 -12.71
CA SER A 259 -18.30 4.64 -11.71
C SER A 259 -18.28 3.99 -10.32
N ASN A 260 -18.23 4.81 -9.29
CA ASN A 260 -18.22 4.38 -7.90
C ASN A 260 -17.02 3.46 -7.53
N MET A 261 -15.89 3.63 -8.22
CA MET A 261 -14.66 2.88 -7.98
C MET A 261 -13.66 3.71 -7.15
N VAL A 262 -12.80 3.03 -6.43
CA VAL A 262 -11.58 3.59 -5.85
C VAL A 262 -10.40 3.12 -6.69
N ILE A 263 -9.78 4.03 -7.42
CA ILE A 263 -8.67 3.73 -8.33
C ILE A 263 -7.38 4.22 -7.69
N ILE A 264 -6.52 3.29 -7.26
CA ILE A 264 -5.20 3.60 -6.72
C ILE A 264 -4.25 3.74 -7.91
N SER A 265 -3.66 4.93 -8.08
CA SER A 265 -2.77 5.24 -9.19
C SER A 265 -1.33 5.43 -8.72
N SER A 266 -0.40 4.69 -9.30
CA SER A 266 1.04 4.93 -9.19
C SER A 266 1.60 5.80 -10.33
N GLY A 267 0.74 6.30 -11.20
CA GLY A 267 1.11 7.25 -12.26
C GLY A 267 1.37 8.66 -11.70
N ASP A 268 2.04 9.46 -12.50
CA ASP A 268 2.47 10.83 -12.14
C ASP A 268 1.56 11.93 -12.70
N ASP A 269 0.64 11.60 -13.64
CA ASP A 269 -0.35 12.55 -14.17
C ASP A 269 -1.55 12.69 -13.23
N LYS A 270 -1.61 13.83 -12.54
CA LYS A 270 -2.67 14.18 -11.60
C LYS A 270 -3.79 15.05 -12.22
N ASN A 271 -3.82 15.20 -13.55
CA ASN A 271 -4.86 15.96 -14.25
C ASN A 271 -6.04 15.09 -14.71
N ILE A 272 -6.02 13.78 -14.36
CA ILE A 272 -7.11 12.87 -14.70
C ILE A 272 -8.35 13.27 -13.89
N ASN A 273 -9.47 13.45 -14.57
CA ASN A 273 -10.75 13.73 -13.92
C ASN A 273 -11.26 12.47 -13.19
N PRO A 274 -11.55 12.53 -11.87
CA PRO A 274 -12.13 11.40 -11.14
C PRO A 274 -13.49 10.95 -11.69
N ASN A 275 -14.28 11.85 -12.31
CA ASN A 275 -15.69 11.62 -12.64
C ASN A 275 -16.47 11.18 -11.39
N GLU A 276 -17.12 10.02 -11.46
CA GLU A 276 -17.87 9.41 -10.35
C GLU A 276 -17.02 8.43 -9.54
N ASN A 277 -15.70 8.61 -9.49
CA ASN A 277 -14.77 7.71 -8.81
C ASN A 277 -13.93 8.48 -7.76
N CYS A 278 -13.28 7.75 -6.86
CA CYS A 278 -12.21 8.25 -6.03
C CYS A 278 -10.85 7.87 -6.65
N LEU A 279 -9.98 8.85 -6.89
CA LEU A 279 -8.60 8.60 -7.34
C LEU A 279 -7.64 8.75 -6.16
N VAL A 280 -6.92 7.70 -5.82
CA VAL A 280 -5.89 7.72 -4.77
C VAL A 280 -4.51 7.67 -5.44
N TYR A 281 -3.83 8.81 -5.49
CA TYR A 281 -2.47 8.89 -5.98
C TYR A 281 -1.47 8.54 -4.88
N VAL A 282 -0.67 7.50 -5.11
CA VAL A 282 0.42 7.13 -4.21
C VAL A 282 1.70 7.82 -4.67
N THR A 283 2.27 8.68 -3.83
CA THR A 283 3.32 9.60 -4.24
C THR A 283 4.45 9.67 -3.23
N HIS A 284 5.58 10.24 -3.67
CA HIS A 284 6.70 10.62 -2.81
C HIS A 284 6.50 12.06 -2.28
N PRO A 285 7.00 12.42 -1.09
CA PRO A 285 6.80 13.75 -0.47
C PRO A 285 7.29 14.93 -1.32
N SER A 286 8.27 14.72 -2.20
CA SER A 286 8.74 15.76 -3.13
C SER A 286 7.75 16.08 -4.27
N ALA A 287 6.73 15.25 -4.46
CA ALA A 287 5.68 15.52 -5.42
C ALA A 287 4.73 16.59 -4.85
N ARG A 288 4.52 17.70 -5.57
CA ARG A 288 3.57 18.74 -5.16
C ARG A 288 2.17 18.14 -5.15
N SER A 289 1.45 18.27 -4.01
CA SER A 289 0.03 17.94 -3.95
C SER A 289 -0.73 18.81 -4.96
N ARG A 290 -1.49 18.19 -5.85
CA ARG A 290 -2.32 18.88 -6.84
C ARG A 290 -3.80 18.80 -6.53
N SER A 291 -4.18 17.82 -5.71
CA SER A 291 -5.59 17.57 -5.36
C SER A 291 -6.13 18.49 -4.27
N GLY A 292 -5.28 19.21 -3.56
CA GLY A 292 -5.66 19.98 -2.37
C GLY A 292 -5.95 19.10 -1.14
N VAL A 293 -6.01 17.79 -1.31
CA VAL A 293 -6.20 16.79 -0.25
C VAL A 293 -4.99 15.89 -0.23
N SER A 294 -4.19 15.99 0.83
CA SER A 294 -2.96 15.22 0.97
C SER A 294 -2.88 14.58 2.35
N ILE A 295 -2.67 13.25 2.37
CA ILE A 295 -2.39 12.48 3.57
C ILE A 295 -0.91 12.19 3.59
N ILE A 296 -0.20 12.79 4.54
CA ILE A 296 1.24 12.62 4.70
C ILE A 296 1.49 11.58 5.80
N LEU A 297 2.03 10.45 5.42
CA LEU A 297 2.33 9.36 6.34
C LEU A 297 3.60 9.65 7.13
N ARG A 298 3.48 9.69 8.43
CA ARG A 298 4.61 9.79 9.34
C ARG A 298 5.27 8.43 9.52
N THR A 299 6.57 8.44 9.85
CA THR A 299 7.25 7.23 10.33
C THR A 299 6.57 6.78 11.63
N PRO A 300 6.17 5.50 11.77
CA PRO A 300 5.52 5.01 12.98
C PRO A 300 6.45 5.14 14.20
N GLU A 301 5.87 5.30 15.38
CA GLU A 301 6.66 5.29 16.61
C GLU A 301 7.32 3.92 16.84
N PRO A 302 8.44 3.85 17.59
CA PRO A 302 9.15 2.59 17.80
C PRO A 302 8.29 1.48 18.36
N ASP A 303 7.45 1.78 19.34
CA ASP A 303 6.59 0.78 19.98
C ASP A 303 5.49 0.25 19.04
N ASP A 304 4.91 1.10 18.20
CA ASP A 304 3.92 0.69 17.19
C ASP A 304 4.54 -0.24 16.16
N PHE A 305 5.74 0.10 15.68
CA PHE A 305 6.45 -0.75 14.72
C PHE A 305 6.88 -2.10 15.32
N ILE A 306 7.35 -2.11 16.60
CA ILE A 306 7.69 -3.33 17.33
C ILE A 306 6.46 -4.21 17.51
N ASN A 307 5.31 -3.64 17.88
CA ASN A 307 4.07 -4.38 18.04
C ASN A 307 3.60 -5.00 16.71
N ALA A 308 3.66 -4.25 15.61
CA ALA A 308 3.34 -4.75 14.28
C ALA A 308 4.25 -5.94 13.85
N LEU A 309 5.52 -5.89 14.20
CA LEU A 309 6.44 -7.01 13.97
C LEU A 309 6.11 -8.22 14.83
N LYS A 310 5.70 -8.03 16.09
CA LYS A 310 5.25 -9.12 16.98
C LYS A 310 3.99 -9.79 16.44
N GLU A 311 3.03 -9.02 15.95
CA GLU A 311 1.84 -9.54 15.26
C GLU A 311 2.19 -10.34 13.99
N SER A 312 3.30 -10.01 13.34
CA SER A 312 3.85 -10.75 12.20
C SER A 312 4.67 -11.99 12.60
N GLY A 313 4.67 -12.36 13.90
CA GLY A 313 5.29 -13.58 14.42
C GLY A 313 6.74 -13.44 14.89
N PHE A 314 7.30 -12.22 14.95
CA PHE A 314 8.63 -12.00 15.53
C PHE A 314 8.57 -11.95 17.06
N ASN A 315 9.59 -12.48 17.74
CA ASN A 315 9.70 -12.31 19.18
C ASN A 315 10.17 -10.88 19.52
N GLU A 316 10.04 -10.50 20.79
CA GLU A 316 10.37 -9.14 21.29
C GLU A 316 11.79 -8.69 20.92
N THR A 317 12.79 -9.57 21.09
CA THR A 317 14.19 -9.25 20.81
C THR A 317 14.41 -9.02 19.30
N GLN A 318 13.84 -9.88 18.47
CA GLN A 318 13.92 -9.74 17.00
C GLN A 318 13.22 -8.46 16.55
N ALA A 319 12.04 -8.17 17.08
CA ALA A 319 11.27 -6.98 16.72
C ALA A 319 12.01 -5.70 17.08
N ARG A 320 12.61 -5.61 18.27
CA ARG A 320 13.45 -4.46 18.69
C ARG A 320 14.69 -4.30 17.81
N GLN A 321 15.36 -5.42 17.49
CA GLN A 321 16.52 -5.40 16.61
C GLN A 321 16.15 -4.91 15.21
N LEU A 322 15.07 -5.43 14.62
CA LEU A 322 14.58 -5.01 13.32
C LEU A 322 14.14 -3.54 13.31
N CYS A 323 13.45 -3.08 14.36
CA CYS A 323 13.06 -1.68 14.51
C CYS A 323 14.28 -0.74 14.45
N SER A 324 15.33 -1.06 15.20
CA SER A 324 16.59 -0.31 15.21
C SER A 324 17.32 -0.39 13.86
N ASP A 325 17.48 -1.60 13.33
CA ASP A 325 18.26 -1.85 12.11
C ASP A 325 17.63 -1.26 10.85
N THR A 326 16.31 -1.08 10.83
CA THR A 326 15.59 -0.61 9.63
C THR A 326 15.23 0.88 9.67
N GLY A 327 15.39 1.53 10.84
CA GLY A 327 14.86 2.88 11.02
C GLY A 327 13.35 2.96 10.82
N ARG A 328 12.64 1.84 10.96
CA ARG A 328 11.18 1.68 10.75
C ARG A 328 10.74 1.87 9.30
N SER A 329 11.67 1.77 8.36
CA SER A 329 11.37 1.75 6.93
C SER A 329 10.88 0.36 6.50
N THR A 330 9.72 0.29 5.88
CA THR A 330 9.17 -0.96 5.35
C THR A 330 10.01 -1.50 4.18
N ALA A 331 10.62 -0.63 3.37
CA ALA A 331 11.50 -1.04 2.28
C ALA A 331 12.76 -1.74 2.81
N ILE A 332 13.44 -1.14 3.81
CA ILE A 332 14.61 -1.74 4.46
C ILE A 332 14.22 -3.04 5.18
N LEU A 333 13.06 -3.05 5.87
CA LEU A 333 12.55 -4.25 6.53
C LEU A 333 12.38 -5.40 5.54
N ARG A 334 11.68 -5.17 4.44
CA ARG A 334 11.42 -6.19 3.42
C ARG A 334 12.74 -6.72 2.83
N ARG A 335 13.68 -5.86 2.52
CA ARG A 335 15.01 -6.28 2.03
C ARG A 335 15.74 -7.14 3.05
N LYS A 336 15.78 -6.76 4.33
CA LYS A 336 16.43 -7.54 5.40
C LYS A 336 15.77 -8.90 5.62
N LEU A 337 14.48 -9.01 5.41
CA LEU A 337 13.72 -10.26 5.54
C LEU A 337 13.74 -11.11 4.25
N GLY A 338 14.42 -10.66 3.20
CA GLY A 338 14.60 -11.40 1.97
C GLY A 338 13.38 -11.40 1.03
N PHE A 339 12.52 -10.39 1.11
CA PHE A 339 11.47 -10.17 0.12
C PHE A 339 12.04 -9.65 -1.21
N GLU A 340 13.17 -8.96 -1.14
CA GLU A 340 13.92 -8.47 -2.28
C GLU A 340 15.33 -9.07 -2.29
N ARG A 341 15.76 -9.58 -3.45
CA ARG A 341 17.03 -10.28 -3.58
C ARG A 341 18.21 -9.38 -3.93
N ASN A 342 17.93 -8.19 -4.44
CA ASN A 342 18.97 -7.29 -4.94
C ASN A 342 19.30 -6.20 -3.93
N ASN A 343 20.59 -5.86 -3.84
CA ASN A 343 20.98 -4.65 -3.12
C ASN A 343 20.38 -3.41 -3.81
N PRO A 344 20.01 -2.39 -3.06
CA PRO A 344 19.46 -1.16 -3.62
C PRO A 344 20.48 -0.46 -4.52
N ASP A 345 20.00 0.30 -5.50
CA ASP A 345 20.87 0.99 -6.47
C ASP A 345 21.87 1.92 -5.81
N TRP A 346 21.49 2.59 -4.73
CA TRP A 346 22.38 3.49 -3.99
C TRP A 346 23.55 2.76 -3.33
N ALA A 347 23.42 1.48 -2.99
CA ALA A 347 24.45 0.67 -2.37
C ALA A 347 25.46 0.06 -3.37
N LYS A 348 25.27 0.27 -4.66
CA LYS A 348 26.25 -0.15 -5.67
C LYS A 348 27.57 0.63 -5.48
N PRO A 349 28.74 0.00 -5.70
CA PRO A 349 30.06 0.62 -5.42
C PRO A 349 30.25 2.01 -6.02
N LYS A 350 29.78 2.22 -7.26
CA LYS A 350 29.87 3.54 -7.92
C LYS A 350 29.07 4.63 -7.21
N ASN A 351 27.87 4.28 -6.73
CA ASN A 351 26.95 5.22 -6.14
C ASN A 351 27.29 5.50 -4.68
N ILE A 352 27.63 4.47 -3.92
CA ILE A 352 27.93 4.60 -2.49
C ILE A 352 29.15 5.50 -2.25
N ASN A 353 30.18 5.44 -3.10
CA ASN A 353 31.33 6.34 -3.02
C ASN A 353 30.95 7.81 -3.13
N GLN A 354 29.96 8.12 -3.97
CA GLN A 354 29.48 9.50 -4.16
C GLN A 354 28.57 9.95 -3.00
N LEU A 355 27.82 9.01 -2.40
CA LEU A 355 26.88 9.27 -1.32
C LEU A 355 27.52 9.25 0.07
N LEU A 356 28.75 8.75 0.19
CA LEU A 356 29.46 8.56 1.45
C LEU A 356 29.45 9.80 2.35
N PRO A 357 29.63 11.05 1.85
CA PRO A 357 29.53 12.26 2.65
C PRO A 357 28.19 12.38 3.41
N ALA A 358 27.07 12.20 2.71
CA ALA A 358 25.74 12.26 3.31
C ALA A 358 25.48 11.11 4.28
N LEU A 359 25.93 9.89 3.94
CA LEU A 359 25.76 8.72 4.80
C LEU A 359 26.52 8.85 6.13
N LEU A 360 27.67 9.54 6.14
CA LEU A 360 28.50 9.75 7.34
C LEU A 360 28.11 11.00 8.13
N ILE A 361 27.64 12.07 7.49
CA ILE A 361 27.08 13.23 8.21
C ILE A 361 25.73 12.85 8.82
N GLY A 362 24.96 12.00 8.15
CA GLY A 362 23.75 11.40 8.67
C GLY A 362 22.53 12.33 8.67
N ARG A 363 22.68 13.59 9.07
CA ARG A 363 21.61 14.61 9.15
C ARG A 363 22.17 15.99 8.90
N TRP A 364 21.45 16.85 8.18
CA TRP A 364 21.85 18.26 7.95
C TRP A 364 20.68 19.12 7.47
N LEU A 365 20.76 20.42 7.76
CA LEU A 365 19.79 21.40 7.25
C LEU A 365 20.25 21.97 5.88
N ASN A 366 19.40 21.89 4.88
CA ASN A 366 19.71 22.42 3.55
C ASN A 366 19.59 23.95 3.41
N ASN A 367 19.08 24.62 4.44
CA ASN A 367 18.99 26.07 4.54
C ASN A 367 20.04 26.70 5.49
N LEU A 368 20.89 25.88 6.14
CA LEU A 368 21.97 26.38 7.01
C LEU A 368 23.32 26.28 6.32
N GLU A 369 24.00 27.42 6.16
CA GLU A 369 25.24 27.52 5.40
C GLU A 369 26.41 26.72 6.02
N GLY A 370 26.44 26.59 7.36
CA GLY A 370 27.40 25.74 8.05
C GLY A 370 27.30 24.28 7.68
N ASP A 371 26.07 23.74 7.68
CA ASP A 371 25.80 22.33 7.34
C ASP A 371 26.14 22.05 5.87
N LYS A 372 25.79 22.96 4.95
CA LYS A 372 26.16 22.84 3.53
C LYS A 372 27.66 22.72 3.35
N LYS A 373 28.44 23.54 4.06
CA LYS A 373 29.91 23.50 4.01
C LYS A 373 30.49 22.19 4.50
N LEU A 374 29.89 21.53 5.50
CA LEU A 374 30.35 20.19 5.91
C LEU A 374 30.22 19.19 4.75
N ILE A 375 29.09 19.25 4.02
CA ILE A 375 28.86 18.40 2.85
C ILE A 375 29.90 18.74 1.74
N GLU A 376 30.13 20.02 1.43
CA GLU A 376 31.08 20.45 0.41
C GLU A 376 32.50 20.00 0.72
N GLU A 377 32.96 20.21 1.95
CA GLU A 377 34.31 19.83 2.40
C GLU A 377 34.53 18.31 2.35
N LEU A 378 33.51 17.52 2.73
CA LEU A 378 33.63 16.07 2.75
C LEU A 378 33.47 15.46 1.34
N SER A 379 32.59 16.02 0.52
CA SER A 379 32.34 15.54 -0.86
C SER A 379 33.36 16.04 -1.88
N GLY A 380 33.90 17.25 -1.67
CA GLY A 380 34.68 17.96 -2.67
C GLY A 380 33.83 18.54 -3.82
N MET A 381 32.51 18.60 -3.66
CA MET A 381 31.54 19.12 -4.65
C MET A 381 30.76 20.29 -4.06
N GLY A 382 30.32 21.22 -4.91
CA GLY A 382 29.41 22.29 -4.46
C GLY A 382 28.07 21.72 -4.00
N TYR A 383 27.48 22.33 -2.95
CA TYR A 383 26.29 21.81 -2.29
C TYR A 383 25.12 21.56 -3.24
N CYS A 384 24.80 22.50 -4.13
CA CYS A 384 23.68 22.35 -5.08
C CYS A 384 23.87 21.12 -5.99
N GLN A 385 25.09 20.86 -6.44
CA GLN A 385 25.40 19.69 -7.26
C GLN A 385 25.23 18.40 -6.46
N PHE A 386 25.70 18.40 -5.19
CA PHE A 386 25.56 17.27 -4.30
C PHE A 386 24.12 17.01 -3.91
N GLU A 387 23.34 18.05 -3.61
CA GLU A 387 21.91 17.90 -3.27
C GLU A 387 21.10 17.33 -4.46
N ASN A 388 21.38 17.77 -5.69
CA ASN A 388 20.77 17.18 -6.89
C ASN A 388 21.07 15.67 -7.02
N LEU A 389 22.29 15.26 -6.67
CA LEU A 389 22.66 13.83 -6.63
C LEU A 389 21.84 13.09 -5.58
N ILE A 390 21.73 13.60 -4.36
CA ILE A 390 20.92 13.02 -3.28
C ILE A 390 19.46 12.87 -3.72
N GLN A 391 18.89 13.90 -4.35
CA GLN A 391 17.51 13.89 -4.81
C GLN A 391 17.22 12.77 -5.84
N THR A 392 18.21 12.37 -6.65
CA THR A 392 18.00 11.27 -7.60
C THR A 392 17.79 9.93 -6.90
N PHE A 393 18.46 9.72 -5.76
CA PHE A 393 18.32 8.51 -4.96
C PHE A 393 17.16 8.58 -3.95
N ALA A 394 16.80 9.79 -3.49
CA ALA A 394 15.69 10.00 -2.56
C ALA A 394 14.31 9.62 -3.15
N LYS A 395 14.16 9.58 -4.47
CA LYS A 395 12.92 9.21 -5.16
C LYS A 395 12.74 7.70 -5.31
N GLY A 396 13.75 6.90 -5.00
CA GLY A 396 13.69 5.44 -5.09
C GLY A 396 12.85 4.81 -3.96
N ASN A 397 12.30 3.62 -4.22
CA ASN A 397 11.51 2.89 -3.23
C ASN A 397 12.32 2.47 -1.99
N ASP A 398 13.59 2.14 -2.15
CA ASP A 398 14.52 1.81 -1.06
C ASP A 398 15.62 2.88 -0.99
N SER A 399 15.21 4.13 -0.77
CA SER A 399 16.11 5.27 -0.60
C SER A 399 16.82 5.22 0.76
N PRO A 400 18.10 5.58 0.84
CA PRO A 400 18.76 5.78 2.13
C PRO A 400 18.43 7.14 2.76
N PHE A 401 17.82 8.08 2.03
CA PHE A 401 17.60 9.46 2.44
C PHE A 401 16.12 9.82 2.52
N GLY A 402 15.78 10.60 3.55
CA GLY A 402 14.52 11.29 3.69
C GLY A 402 14.73 12.80 3.80
N LEU A 403 13.71 13.58 3.42
CA LEU A 403 13.65 15.03 3.57
C LEU A 403 12.35 15.41 4.28
N ILE A 404 12.46 16.12 5.39
CA ILE A 404 11.32 16.71 6.11
C ILE A 404 11.61 18.21 6.22
N ASP A 405 10.77 19.03 5.59
CA ASP A 405 10.98 20.47 5.46
C ASP A 405 12.37 20.79 4.88
N ASN A 406 13.29 21.26 5.69
CA ASN A 406 14.67 21.57 5.31
C ASN A 406 15.69 20.56 5.84
N LEU A 407 15.25 19.51 6.55
CA LEU A 407 16.13 18.51 7.17
C LEU A 407 16.28 17.30 6.25
N TRP A 408 17.47 17.13 5.70
CA TRP A 408 17.93 15.87 5.14
C TRP A 408 18.38 14.92 6.23
N TYR A 409 18.03 13.64 6.12
CA TYR A 409 18.46 12.62 7.06
C TYR A 409 18.61 11.25 6.40
N VAL A 410 19.49 10.42 6.96
CA VAL A 410 19.61 9.00 6.62
C VAL A 410 18.51 8.25 7.34
N ILE A 411 17.67 7.53 6.58
CA ILE A 411 16.48 6.81 7.09
C ILE A 411 16.89 5.77 8.14
N SER A 412 17.88 4.95 7.82
CA SER A 412 18.50 4.02 8.78
C SER A 412 20.01 4.14 8.75
N PRO A 413 20.61 4.88 9.70
CA PRO A 413 22.06 4.93 9.83
C PRO A 413 22.71 3.56 10.05
N PHE A 414 22.03 2.65 10.78
CA PHE A 414 22.52 1.28 10.98
C PHE A 414 22.60 0.49 9.67
N ASP A 415 21.62 0.63 8.80
CA ASP A 415 21.61 -0.04 7.51
C ASP A 415 22.63 0.58 6.56
N ALA A 416 22.66 1.91 6.49
CA ALA A 416 23.57 2.66 5.61
C ALA A 416 25.04 2.36 5.89
N ILE A 417 25.43 2.33 7.18
CA ILE A 417 26.83 2.06 7.55
C ILE A 417 27.28 0.64 7.17
N ASN A 418 26.38 -0.34 7.14
CA ASN A 418 26.72 -1.70 6.72
C ASN A 418 27.22 -1.77 5.28
N TYR A 419 26.73 -0.88 4.41
CA TYR A 419 27.17 -0.76 3.02
C TYR A 419 28.34 0.21 2.88
N ALA A 420 28.38 1.29 3.67
CA ALA A 420 29.36 2.36 3.57
C ALA A 420 30.74 1.96 4.09
N ILE A 421 30.80 1.09 5.09
CA ILE A 421 32.02 0.83 5.88
C ILE A 421 33.21 0.32 5.01
N ASP A 422 32.93 -0.47 4.00
CA ASP A 422 33.96 -1.04 3.11
C ASP A 422 34.54 0.02 2.13
N PHE A 423 33.94 1.20 2.05
CA PHE A 423 34.36 2.30 1.17
C PHE A 423 35.07 3.42 1.94
N ILE A 424 35.16 3.32 3.26
CA ILE A 424 35.86 4.31 4.09
C ILE A 424 37.36 4.09 4.02
N THR A 425 38.06 4.93 3.25
CA THR A 425 39.51 4.89 3.12
C THR A 425 40.20 5.72 4.21
N PRO A 426 41.51 5.51 4.48
CA PRO A 426 42.27 6.36 5.42
C PRO A 426 42.18 7.86 5.09
N GLN A 427 42.28 8.23 3.80
CA GLN A 427 42.15 9.62 3.39
C GLN A 427 40.73 10.19 3.63
N TYR A 428 39.73 9.32 3.63
CA TYR A 428 38.38 9.71 3.98
C TYR A 428 38.24 9.97 5.49
N LEU A 429 38.87 9.12 6.31
CA LEU A 429 38.92 9.30 7.76
C LEU A 429 39.65 10.60 8.17
N ASP A 430 40.72 10.98 7.45
CA ASP A 430 41.44 12.26 7.70
C ASP A 430 40.49 13.45 7.46
N ARG A 431 39.73 13.46 6.36
CA ARG A 431 38.76 14.52 6.10
C ARG A 431 37.60 14.54 7.10
N LEU A 432 37.07 13.37 7.42
CA LEU A 432 36.00 13.24 8.42
C LEU A 432 36.49 13.71 9.80
N SER A 433 37.76 13.44 10.14
CA SER A 433 38.42 13.92 11.35
C SER A 433 38.36 15.45 11.49
N VAL A 434 38.75 16.17 10.41
CA VAL A 434 38.70 17.63 10.37
C VAL A 434 37.29 18.16 10.59
N ILE A 435 36.29 17.51 9.98
CA ILE A 435 34.90 17.92 10.12
C ILE A 435 34.39 17.70 11.55
N ILE A 436 34.68 16.55 12.15
CA ILE A 436 34.29 16.24 13.51
C ILE A 436 34.92 17.23 14.48
N ASP A 437 36.21 17.58 14.33
CA ASP A 437 36.89 18.54 15.16
C ASP A 437 36.26 19.93 15.06
N LYS A 438 35.91 20.39 13.84
CA LYS A 438 35.18 21.65 13.62
C LYS A 438 33.84 21.70 14.35
N VAL A 439 33.08 20.60 14.23
CA VAL A 439 31.74 20.49 14.80
C VAL A 439 31.82 20.35 16.34
N ALA A 440 32.82 19.61 16.87
CA ALA A 440 33.02 19.45 18.30
C ALA A 440 33.42 20.77 18.97
N ASN A 441 34.18 21.64 18.30
CA ASN A 441 34.55 22.96 18.79
C ASN A 441 33.42 24.01 18.72
N ASP A 442 32.34 23.75 17.98
CA ASP A 442 31.17 24.65 17.85
C ASP A 442 30.07 24.34 18.87
N ILE A 443 30.34 23.55 19.89
CA ILE A 443 29.40 23.24 20.95
C ILE A 443 29.48 24.34 22.03
N ASP A 444 28.43 25.13 22.12
CA ASP A 444 28.31 26.17 23.12
C ASP A 444 27.98 25.55 24.50
N PHE A 445 28.79 25.85 25.53
CA PHE A 445 28.68 25.22 26.86
C PHE A 445 27.60 25.82 27.77
N ASP A 446 26.84 26.82 27.30
CA ASP A 446 25.78 27.46 28.09
C ASP A 446 24.47 26.60 28.17
N ASP A 447 24.50 25.37 27.68
CA ASP A 447 23.36 24.43 27.67
C ASP A 447 22.95 23.91 29.08
N LYS A 448 23.62 24.29 30.15
CA LYS A 448 23.19 23.94 31.53
C LYS A 448 21.83 24.51 31.93
N LYS A 449 21.27 25.44 31.15
CA LYS A 449 19.93 26.04 31.39
C LYS A 449 18.82 25.51 30.51
N ALA A 450 19.07 24.66 29.51
CA ALA A 450 18.11 24.25 28.50
C ALA A 450 17.54 22.82 28.68
N ALA A 451 17.50 22.31 29.90
CA ALA A 451 16.83 21.04 30.21
C ALA A 451 15.28 21.14 30.26
N THR A 452 14.66 22.11 29.60
CA THR A 452 13.20 22.25 29.47
C THR A 452 12.79 22.22 28.02
N THR A 453 12.23 21.11 27.63
CA THR A 453 11.17 20.69 26.69
C THR A 453 10.69 21.63 25.59
N ASP A 454 11.47 22.49 24.95
CA ASP A 454 10.96 23.27 23.82
C ASP A 454 11.92 23.20 22.60
N SER A 455 11.55 22.37 21.61
CA SER A 455 12.32 22.15 20.38
C SER A 455 12.54 23.41 19.54
N LEU A 456 11.78 24.47 19.81
CA LEU A 456 11.89 25.80 19.17
C LEU A 456 13.05 26.64 19.76
N PHE A 457 13.60 26.27 20.91
CA PHE A 457 14.67 27.00 21.58
C PHE A 457 16.02 26.86 20.88
N TRP A 458 16.27 25.74 20.21
CA TRP A 458 17.52 25.43 19.53
C TRP A 458 17.78 26.26 18.25
N GLN A 459 16.73 26.91 17.68
CA GLN A 459 16.89 27.79 16.53
C GLN A 459 17.42 29.21 16.88
N LYS A 460 17.52 29.56 18.14
CA LYS A 460 17.87 30.91 18.58
C LYS A 460 19.37 31.12 18.94
N HIS A 461 20.17 30.06 18.92
CA HIS A 461 21.61 30.22 19.20
C HIS A 461 22.36 30.34 17.88
N ASN A 462 23.26 31.29 17.78
CA ASN A 462 24.14 31.55 16.62
C ASN A 462 25.23 30.46 16.47
N THR A 463 24.80 29.16 16.48
CA THR A 463 25.70 28.05 16.18
C THR A 463 25.94 27.96 14.70
N LYS A 464 27.17 27.74 14.30
CA LYS A 464 27.58 27.62 12.91
C LYS A 464 26.99 26.36 12.24
N TYR A 465 26.86 25.30 13.03
CA TYR A 465 26.33 23.99 12.61
C TYR A 465 25.04 23.64 13.35
N SER A 466 24.12 22.98 12.68
CA SER A 466 22.85 22.55 13.29
C SER A 466 23.08 21.48 14.35
N TYR A 467 22.17 21.41 15.30
CA TYR A 467 22.09 20.28 16.24
C TYR A 467 22.01 18.92 15.48
N TYR A 468 21.27 18.88 14.37
CA TYR A 468 21.10 17.67 13.57
C TYR A 468 22.42 17.17 12.96
N ALA A 469 23.23 18.05 12.41
CA ALA A 469 24.55 17.69 11.88
C ALA A 469 25.49 17.19 12.99
N LYS A 470 25.45 17.82 14.17
CA LYS A 470 26.20 17.41 15.36
C LYS A 470 25.77 15.99 15.79
N GLU A 471 24.47 15.76 15.96
CA GLU A 471 23.89 14.46 16.33
C GLU A 471 24.25 13.37 15.31
N GLY A 472 24.08 13.65 14.02
CA GLY A 472 24.37 12.70 12.95
C GLY A 472 25.83 12.25 12.93
N LEU A 473 26.78 13.19 13.04
CA LEU A 473 28.21 12.88 13.09
C LEU A 473 28.61 12.08 14.33
N PHE A 474 28.07 12.41 15.50
CA PHE A 474 28.35 11.64 16.72
C PHE A 474 27.73 10.24 16.67
N LEU A 475 26.54 10.10 16.12
CA LEU A 475 25.95 8.78 15.86
C LEU A 475 26.83 7.96 14.92
N THR A 476 27.38 8.58 13.89
CA THR A 476 28.31 7.91 12.96
C THR A 476 29.55 7.38 13.69
N LEU A 477 30.15 8.12 14.61
CA LEU A 477 31.26 7.61 15.44
C LEU A 477 30.86 6.35 16.22
N VAL A 478 29.67 6.36 16.85
CA VAL A 478 29.14 5.19 17.57
C VAL A 478 28.97 4.00 16.64
N LEU A 479 28.40 4.22 15.45
CA LEU A 479 28.17 3.15 14.48
C LEU A 479 29.47 2.58 13.91
N LEU A 480 30.48 3.42 13.67
CA LEU A 480 31.80 2.98 13.24
C LEU A 480 32.50 2.15 14.34
N ALA A 481 32.35 2.52 15.62
CA ALA A 481 32.82 1.71 16.74
C ALA A 481 32.16 0.34 16.78
N LEU A 482 30.83 0.30 16.67
CA LEU A 482 30.05 -0.94 16.72
C LEU A 482 30.35 -1.90 15.54
N ARG A 483 30.76 -1.34 14.40
CA ARG A 483 31.05 -2.10 13.17
C ARG A 483 32.54 -2.24 12.85
N GLY A 484 33.41 -1.71 13.72
CA GLY A 484 34.87 -1.67 13.52
C GLY A 484 35.54 -3.02 13.28
N ASN A 485 34.90 -4.14 13.68
CA ASN A 485 35.39 -5.48 13.40
C ASN A 485 35.54 -5.80 11.89
N LYS A 486 34.85 -5.04 11.03
CA LYS A 486 34.95 -5.19 9.56
C LYS A 486 36.17 -4.46 8.97
N ASN A 487 36.73 -3.47 9.68
CA ASN A 487 37.88 -2.70 9.24
C ASN A 487 38.77 -2.36 10.44
N ALA A 488 39.93 -3.03 10.52
CA ALA A 488 40.84 -2.93 11.69
C ALA A 488 41.36 -1.52 11.99
N GLN A 489 41.30 -0.58 11.05
CA GLN A 489 41.75 0.82 11.24
C GLN A 489 40.68 1.67 11.93
N LEU A 490 39.43 1.28 11.91
CA LEU A 490 38.34 2.11 12.44
C LEU A 490 38.30 2.19 13.95
N ILE A 491 38.55 1.09 14.66
CA ILE A 491 38.47 1.08 16.13
C ILE A 491 39.52 2.04 16.76
N PRO A 492 40.82 1.95 16.38
CA PRO A 492 41.82 2.90 16.91
C PRO A 492 41.51 4.36 16.55
N TRP A 493 41.04 4.60 15.32
CA TRP A 493 40.68 5.94 14.89
C TRP A 493 39.49 6.51 15.67
N VAL A 494 38.42 5.71 15.90
CA VAL A 494 37.25 6.15 16.70
C VAL A 494 37.68 6.40 18.15
N ASP A 495 38.48 5.54 18.77
CA ASP A 495 38.97 5.71 20.15
C ASP A 495 39.77 7.01 20.28
N GLU A 496 40.67 7.30 19.34
CA GLU A 496 41.41 8.56 19.29
C GLU A 496 40.49 9.78 19.23
N LYS A 497 39.46 9.74 18.32
CA LYS A 497 38.53 10.84 18.14
C LYS A 497 37.64 11.08 19.36
N VAL A 498 37.10 10.01 19.94
CA VAL A 498 36.29 10.11 21.16
C VAL A 498 37.10 10.67 22.31
N ARG A 499 38.33 10.22 22.50
CA ARG A 499 39.24 10.77 23.53
C ARG A 499 39.54 12.25 23.30
N ALA A 500 39.80 12.66 22.06
CA ALA A 500 40.03 14.06 21.70
C ALA A 500 38.82 14.94 22.06
N ILE A 501 37.63 14.53 21.71
CA ILE A 501 36.38 15.25 22.04
C ILE A 501 36.16 15.34 23.54
N LEU A 502 36.37 14.24 24.29
CA LEU A 502 36.22 14.23 25.75
C LEU A 502 37.25 15.13 26.43
N ASN A 503 38.49 15.11 25.98
CA ASN A 503 39.56 15.98 26.53
C ASN A 503 39.27 17.46 26.28
N MET A 504 38.75 17.85 25.10
CA MET A 504 38.29 19.21 24.83
C MET A 504 37.23 19.68 25.85
N ARG A 505 36.29 18.77 26.23
CA ARG A 505 35.23 19.07 27.18
C ARG A 505 35.67 19.12 28.66
N ILE A 506 36.76 18.44 29.02
CA ILE A 506 37.28 18.44 30.39
C ILE A 506 38.18 19.67 30.60
N SER A 507 38.77 20.19 29.53
CA SER A 507 39.74 21.32 29.59
C SER A 507 39.08 22.69 29.44
N SER A 508 37.80 22.76 29.10
CA SER A 508 36.95 23.96 29.01
C SER A 508 36.00 24.06 30.20
#